data_fe711b226f80cfb2cf3946a4e5904c50
#
_entry.id   fe711b226f80cfb2cf3946a4e5904c50
#
_cell.length_a   1.000
_cell.length_b   1.000
_cell.length_c   1.000
_cell.angle_alpha   90.00
_cell.angle_beta   90.00
_cell.angle_gamma   90.00
#
_symmetry.space_group_name_H-M   'P 1'
#
loop_
_entity.id
_entity.type
_entity.pdbx_description
1 polymer ?
#
loop_
_entity_poly.entity_id
_entity_poly.type
_entity_poly.pdbx_seq_one_letter_code
_entity_poly.pdbx_strand_id
1 'polypeptide(L)'
;MEMELAEAGDGSERELGEDEVRQVVARNFIGVLATVGDDQPYAVPFIYGYDGRAFFALLGQGRKVRNMERNPRVCITIVETDEAGKCWRSVLATGRASRVEGLMKLGHALNTIRKQYPGNPLRSAPPLTALKGYYMLRVDVEELTGTARHQLT
;
A
#
# COMPACT_ATOMS: atom_id res chain seq x y z
N MET A 1 -2.61 -15.03 14.61
CA MET A 1 -4.06 -14.89 14.38
C MET A 1 -4.51 -15.98 13.42
N GLU A 2 -5.28 -16.89 13.93
CA GLU A 2 -5.82 -17.93 13.08
C GLU A 2 -6.83 -17.32 12.12
N MET A 3 -6.63 -17.55 10.85
CA MET A 3 -7.67 -17.29 9.88
C MET A 3 -8.75 -18.36 10.08
N GLU A 4 -9.95 -17.95 10.45
CA GLU A 4 -11.09 -18.83 10.43
C GLU A 4 -11.42 -19.20 8.97
N LEU A 5 -10.71 -20.17 8.46
CA LEU A 5 -10.97 -20.75 7.15
C LEU A 5 -11.53 -22.16 7.26
N ALA A 6 -11.97 -22.53 8.47
CA ALA A 6 -12.50 -23.86 8.75
C ALA A 6 -13.67 -24.24 7.83
N GLU A 7 -14.31 -23.27 7.22
CA GLU A 7 -15.43 -23.49 6.31
C GLU A 7 -15.07 -23.38 4.83
N ALA A 8 -13.86 -22.95 4.52
CA ALA A 8 -13.41 -22.77 3.15
C ALA A 8 -12.45 -23.88 2.69
N GLY A 9 -12.71 -25.10 3.12
CA GLY A 9 -11.86 -26.26 2.81
C GLY A 9 -11.81 -26.65 1.33
N ASP A 10 -12.46 -25.91 0.47
CA ASP A 10 -12.54 -26.15 -0.96
C ASP A 10 -11.70 -25.18 -1.81
N GLY A 11 -10.88 -24.34 -1.19
CA GLY A 11 -10.10 -23.31 -1.87
C GLY A 11 -10.90 -22.07 -2.23
N SER A 12 -12.09 -21.89 -1.65
CA SER A 12 -12.94 -20.74 -1.93
C SER A 12 -12.37 -19.46 -1.35
N GLU A 13 -12.73 -18.35 -1.96
CA GLU A 13 -12.44 -17.02 -1.47
C GLU A 13 -13.49 -16.58 -0.45
N ARG A 14 -13.03 -15.89 0.57
CA ARG A 14 -13.89 -15.23 1.54
C ARG A 14 -13.60 -13.73 1.52
N GLU A 15 -14.61 -12.91 1.51
CA GLU A 15 -14.43 -11.47 1.68
C GLU A 15 -13.96 -11.15 3.10
N LEU A 16 -12.99 -10.26 3.21
CA LEU A 16 -12.56 -9.73 4.49
C LEU A 16 -13.53 -8.65 4.97
N GLY A 17 -13.82 -8.67 6.26
CA GLY A 17 -14.53 -7.57 6.89
C GLY A 17 -13.67 -6.31 6.94
N GLU A 18 -14.30 -5.18 7.19
CA GLU A 18 -13.65 -3.86 7.20
C GLU A 18 -12.47 -3.81 8.18
N ASP A 19 -12.65 -4.35 9.40
CA ASP A 19 -11.58 -4.37 10.40
C ASP A 19 -10.42 -5.29 9.99
N GLU A 20 -10.72 -6.43 9.37
CA GLU A 20 -9.71 -7.35 8.87
C GLU A 20 -8.86 -6.70 7.78
N VAL A 21 -9.49 -5.97 6.88
CA VAL A 21 -8.79 -5.22 5.82
C VAL A 21 -7.84 -4.21 6.44
N ARG A 22 -8.30 -3.43 7.41
CA ARG A 22 -7.47 -2.45 8.10
C ARG A 22 -6.29 -3.08 8.81
N GLN A 23 -6.49 -4.26 9.42
CA GLN A 23 -5.43 -4.99 10.09
C GLN A 23 -4.36 -5.47 9.10
N VAL A 24 -4.76 -5.96 7.94
CA VAL A 24 -3.80 -6.36 6.90
C VAL A 24 -2.96 -5.16 6.46
N VAL A 25 -3.59 -4.02 6.21
CA VAL A 25 -2.88 -2.80 5.81
C VAL A 25 -1.93 -2.34 6.92
N ALA A 26 -2.35 -2.40 8.18
CA ALA A 26 -1.55 -1.93 9.31
C ALA A 26 -0.36 -2.84 9.64
N ARG A 27 -0.47 -4.14 9.39
CA ARG A 27 0.60 -5.11 9.68
C ARG A 27 1.70 -5.15 8.65
N ASN A 28 1.43 -4.65 7.46
CA ASN A 28 2.34 -4.71 6.33
C ASN A 28 2.90 -3.32 6.02
N PHE A 29 3.93 -3.26 5.22
CA PHE A 29 4.58 -2.00 4.82
C PHE A 29 5.05 -2.03 3.37
N ILE A 30 4.93 -3.17 2.70
CA ILE A 30 5.24 -3.32 1.28
C ILE A 30 3.96 -3.68 0.55
N GLY A 31 3.68 -2.93 -0.49
CA GLY A 31 2.59 -3.20 -1.40
C GLY A 31 3.08 -3.11 -2.83
N VAL A 32 2.18 -3.32 -3.76
CA VAL A 32 2.43 -3.11 -5.18
C VAL A 32 1.56 -1.94 -5.64
N LEU A 33 2.22 -0.93 -6.19
CA LEU A 33 1.56 0.25 -6.75
C LEU A 33 1.42 0.06 -8.25
N ALA A 34 0.19 0.07 -8.72
CA ALA A 34 -0.12 -0.02 -10.13
C ALA A 34 -0.56 1.32 -10.67
N THR A 35 0.07 1.73 -11.74
CA THR A 35 -0.20 2.99 -12.46
C THR A 35 -0.45 2.68 -13.93
N VAL A 36 -0.98 3.65 -14.66
CA VAL A 36 -1.23 3.50 -16.07
C VAL A 36 -0.60 4.67 -16.83
N GLY A 37 0.14 4.36 -17.89
CA GLY A 37 0.71 5.36 -18.79
C GLY A 37 0.64 4.89 -20.22
N ASP A 38 0.09 5.73 -21.11
CA ASP A 38 -0.04 5.44 -22.54
C ASP A 38 -0.73 4.08 -22.79
N ASP A 39 -1.82 3.81 -22.06
CA ASP A 39 -2.58 2.56 -22.06
C ASP A 39 -1.79 1.32 -21.61
N GLN A 40 -0.58 1.51 -21.13
CA GLN A 40 0.25 0.41 -20.61
C GLN A 40 0.16 0.36 -19.10
N PRO A 41 -0.34 -0.74 -18.52
CA PRO A 41 -0.28 -0.95 -17.08
C PRO A 41 1.18 -1.07 -16.62
N TYR A 42 1.45 -0.55 -15.43
CA TYR A 42 2.78 -0.58 -14.84
C TYR A 42 2.65 -0.80 -13.34
N ALA A 43 3.28 -1.83 -12.81
CA ALA A 43 3.16 -2.19 -11.41
C ALA A 43 4.53 -2.44 -10.80
N VAL A 44 4.79 -1.82 -9.65
CA VAL A 44 6.08 -1.93 -8.95
C VAL A 44 5.86 -2.04 -7.44
N PRO A 45 6.73 -2.76 -6.72
CA PRO A 45 6.69 -2.74 -5.26
C PRO A 45 7.01 -1.35 -4.71
N PHE A 46 6.46 -1.03 -3.57
CA PHE A 46 6.76 0.21 -2.86
C PHE A 46 6.58 0.02 -1.36
N ILE A 47 7.25 0.88 -0.59
CA ILE A 47 7.08 0.94 0.86
C ILE A 47 6.06 2.04 1.15
N TYR A 48 5.06 1.72 1.97
CA TYR A 48 3.99 2.65 2.26
C TYR A 48 3.81 2.91 3.76
N GLY A 49 3.18 4.03 4.06
CA GLY A 49 2.51 4.27 5.33
C GLY A 49 1.03 4.52 5.08
N TYR A 50 0.20 4.17 6.04
CA TYR A 50 -1.25 4.36 5.94
C TYR A 50 -1.76 5.00 7.22
N ASP A 51 -2.50 6.10 7.10
CA ASP A 51 -3.02 6.85 8.25
C ASP A 51 -4.49 6.56 8.58
N GLY A 52 -5.08 5.58 7.91
CA GLY A 52 -6.51 5.26 8.03
C GLY A 52 -7.37 5.86 6.92
N ARG A 53 -6.83 6.74 6.11
CA ARG A 53 -7.52 7.41 4.99
C ARG A 53 -6.74 7.40 3.70
N ALA A 54 -5.43 7.59 3.80
CA ALA A 54 -4.56 7.72 2.65
C ALA A 54 -3.30 6.90 2.84
N PHE A 55 -2.75 6.44 1.72
CA PHE A 55 -1.41 5.87 1.66
C PHE A 55 -0.40 6.97 1.34
N PHE A 56 0.78 6.85 1.92
CA PHE A 56 1.91 7.74 1.67
C PHE A 56 3.13 6.91 1.31
N ALA A 57 3.92 7.40 0.38
CA ALA A 57 5.18 6.78 0.00
C ALA A 57 6.17 7.81 -0.51
N LEU A 58 7.43 7.62 -0.18
CA LEU A 58 8.50 8.44 -0.71
C LEU A 58 9.10 7.73 -1.93
N LEU A 59 8.94 8.32 -3.09
CA LEU A 59 9.30 7.71 -4.37
C LEU A 59 10.44 8.47 -5.04
N GLY A 60 11.34 7.73 -5.66
CA GLY A 60 12.27 8.33 -6.61
C GLY A 60 11.55 8.74 -7.89
N GLN A 61 12.09 9.70 -8.58
CA GLN A 61 11.59 10.09 -9.90
C GLN A 61 11.73 8.93 -10.88
N GLY A 62 10.74 8.75 -11.74
CA GLY A 62 10.75 7.65 -12.69
C GLY A 62 9.42 7.48 -13.39
N ARG A 63 9.26 6.31 -14.01
CA ARG A 63 8.09 6.01 -14.83
C ARG A 63 6.78 6.06 -14.05
N LYS A 64 6.77 5.53 -12.83
CA LYS A 64 5.56 5.54 -11.99
C LYS A 64 5.09 6.98 -11.70
N VAL A 65 6.02 7.87 -11.41
CA VAL A 65 5.71 9.28 -11.14
C VAL A 65 5.15 9.95 -12.40
N ARG A 66 5.82 9.75 -13.53
CA ARG A 66 5.35 10.29 -14.82
C ARG A 66 3.94 9.78 -15.17
N ASN A 67 3.69 8.51 -14.92
CA ASN A 67 2.37 7.92 -15.14
C ASN A 67 1.30 8.61 -14.29
N MET A 68 1.58 8.79 -12.98
CA MET A 68 0.63 9.42 -12.06
C MET A 68 0.37 10.89 -12.37
N GLU A 69 1.38 11.59 -12.88
CA GLU A 69 1.20 12.99 -13.31
C GLU A 69 0.24 13.12 -14.49
N ARG A 70 0.21 12.10 -15.35
CA ARG A 70 -0.68 12.05 -16.52
C ARG A 70 -2.03 11.45 -16.19
N ASN A 71 -2.06 10.43 -15.34
CA ASN A 71 -3.28 9.77 -14.91
C ASN A 71 -3.18 9.46 -13.40
N PRO A 72 -3.92 10.19 -12.58
CA PRO A 72 -3.85 10.01 -11.12
C PRO A 72 -4.54 8.75 -10.60
N ARG A 73 -5.21 8.00 -11.43
CA ARG A 73 -5.85 6.76 -11.00
C ARG A 73 -4.80 5.70 -10.76
N VAL A 74 -4.83 5.14 -9.56
CA VAL A 74 -3.89 4.10 -9.14
C VAL A 74 -4.63 3.00 -8.38
N CYS A 75 -3.99 1.84 -8.31
CA CYS A 75 -4.42 0.84 -7.34
C CYS A 75 -3.19 0.31 -6.58
N ILE A 76 -3.46 -0.14 -5.37
CA ILE A 76 -2.45 -0.70 -4.48
C ILE A 76 -2.94 -2.08 -4.06
N THR A 77 -2.08 -3.08 -4.15
CA THR A 77 -2.38 -4.39 -3.62
C THR A 77 -1.37 -4.76 -2.54
N ILE A 78 -1.86 -5.39 -1.48
CA ILE A 78 -1.07 -5.87 -0.36
C ILE A 78 -1.42 -7.34 -0.16
N VAL A 79 -0.42 -8.19 -0.08
CA VAL A 79 -0.62 -9.63 0.10
C VAL A 79 0.16 -10.09 1.32
N GLU A 80 -0.50 -10.86 2.18
CA GLU A 80 0.18 -11.55 3.27
C GLU A 80 -0.16 -13.03 3.25
N THR A 81 0.78 -13.85 3.70
CA THR A 81 0.61 -15.30 3.78
C THR A 81 0.89 -15.77 5.21
N ASP A 82 0.37 -16.95 5.58
CA ASP A 82 0.83 -17.63 6.75
C ASP A 82 2.22 -18.25 6.52
N GLU A 83 2.85 -18.74 7.58
CA GLU A 83 4.20 -19.32 7.50
C GLU A 83 4.29 -20.52 6.54
N ALA A 84 3.22 -21.29 6.44
CA ALA A 84 3.16 -22.46 5.57
C ALA A 84 2.78 -22.10 4.12
N GLY A 85 2.39 -20.87 3.85
CA GLY A 85 1.93 -20.45 2.53
C GLY A 85 0.58 -21.03 2.11
N LYS A 86 -0.17 -21.62 3.05
CA LYS A 86 -1.45 -22.29 2.77
C LYS A 86 -2.63 -21.31 2.74
N CYS A 87 -2.51 -20.26 3.50
CA CYS A 87 -3.54 -19.23 3.61
C CYS A 87 -2.95 -17.89 3.22
N TRP A 88 -3.69 -17.12 2.47
CA TRP A 88 -3.28 -15.75 2.20
C TRP A 88 -4.46 -14.80 2.23
N ARG A 89 -4.13 -13.54 2.51
CA ARG A 89 -5.06 -12.43 2.43
C ARG A 89 -4.51 -11.43 1.44
N SER A 90 -5.38 -10.85 0.68
CA SER A 90 -5.02 -9.73 -0.20
C SER A 90 -5.97 -8.57 0.01
N VAL A 91 -5.41 -7.38 -0.05
CA VAL A 91 -6.16 -6.13 0.00
C VAL A 91 -5.94 -5.39 -1.30
N LEU A 92 -7.01 -4.85 -1.84
CA LEU A 92 -6.98 -3.99 -3.01
C LEU A 92 -7.53 -2.62 -2.61
N ALA A 93 -6.71 -1.60 -2.81
CA ALA A 93 -7.12 -0.21 -2.66
C ALA A 93 -7.11 0.45 -4.03
N THR A 94 -8.18 1.15 -4.36
CA THR A 94 -8.21 2.02 -5.53
C THR A 94 -8.33 3.46 -5.06
N GLY A 95 -7.73 4.37 -5.77
CA GLY A 95 -7.75 5.76 -5.37
C GLY A 95 -7.05 6.68 -6.35
N ARG A 96 -6.79 7.89 -5.86
CA ARG A 96 -6.17 8.95 -6.64
C ARG A 96 -4.86 9.39 -6.02
N ALA A 97 -3.84 9.42 -6.86
CA ALA A 97 -2.51 9.89 -6.50
C ALA A 97 -2.42 11.41 -6.58
N SER A 98 -1.71 11.97 -5.63
CA SER A 98 -1.32 13.38 -5.67
C SER A 98 0.04 13.54 -5.01
N ARG A 99 0.70 14.64 -5.33
CA ARG A 99 1.96 15.00 -4.69
C ARG A 99 1.67 15.75 -3.41
N VAL A 100 2.33 15.34 -2.32
CA VAL A 100 2.25 16.06 -1.05
C VAL A 100 3.15 17.30 -1.12
N GLU A 101 2.58 18.46 -0.82
CA GLU A 101 3.28 19.73 -0.80
C GLU A 101 3.02 20.46 0.52
N GLY A 102 4.02 21.20 0.99
CA GLY A 102 3.95 21.95 2.23
C GLY A 102 4.56 21.19 3.39
N LEU A 103 5.25 21.92 4.27
CA LEU A 103 6.05 21.34 5.37
C LEU A 103 5.22 20.50 6.34
N MET A 104 4.03 20.97 6.70
CA MET A 104 3.19 20.24 7.66
C MET A 104 2.68 18.92 7.06
N LYS A 105 2.25 18.96 5.82
CA LYS A 105 1.76 17.76 5.13
C LYS A 105 2.89 16.77 4.86
N LEU A 106 4.07 17.24 4.50
CA LEU A 106 5.26 16.41 4.35
C LEU A 106 5.66 15.77 5.67
N GLY A 107 5.61 16.53 6.76
CA GLY A 107 5.88 16.01 8.11
C GLY A 107 4.93 14.89 8.50
N HIS A 108 3.64 15.06 8.24
CA HIS A 108 2.63 14.04 8.50
C HIS A 108 2.90 12.78 7.65
N ALA A 109 3.19 12.95 6.37
CA ALA A 109 3.48 11.84 5.46
C ALA A 109 4.69 11.02 5.93
N LEU A 110 5.79 11.71 6.25
CA LEU A 110 7.00 11.04 6.75
C LEU A 110 6.75 10.31 8.05
N ASN A 111 6.04 10.94 8.98
CA ASN A 111 5.72 10.33 10.26
C ASN A 111 4.85 9.09 10.09
N THR A 112 3.89 9.14 9.19
CA THR A 112 3.02 8.00 8.86
C THR A 112 3.83 6.82 8.32
N ILE A 113 4.76 7.09 7.40
CA ILE A 113 5.66 6.06 6.85
C ILE A 113 6.54 5.47 7.96
N ARG A 114 7.12 6.31 8.82
CA ARG A 114 7.98 5.86 9.92
C ARG A 114 7.26 4.95 10.90
N LYS A 115 6.02 5.26 11.21
CA LYS A 115 5.21 4.45 12.13
C LYS A 115 4.85 3.10 11.54
N GLN A 116 4.65 3.05 10.25
CA GLN A 116 4.26 1.83 9.54
C GLN A 116 5.38 0.79 9.52
N TYR A 117 6.61 1.23 9.46
CA TYR A 117 7.75 0.37 9.25
C TYR A 117 8.74 0.45 10.43
N PRO A 118 8.56 -0.39 11.47
CA PRO A 118 9.51 -0.45 12.59
C PRO A 118 10.83 -1.03 12.11
N GLY A 119 11.92 -0.36 12.24
CA GLY A 119 13.21 -0.77 11.69
C GLY A 119 13.50 -0.18 10.31
N ASN A 120 12.69 0.74 9.92
CA ASN A 120 12.74 1.46 8.67
C ASN A 120 14.11 2.14 8.42
N PRO A 121 14.72 1.93 7.24
CA PRO A 121 15.86 2.75 6.82
C PRO A 121 15.52 4.24 6.78
N LEU A 122 14.24 4.61 6.71
CA LEU A 122 13.79 6.01 6.86
C LEU A 122 13.81 6.51 8.32
N ARG A 123 14.25 5.71 9.29
CA ARG A 123 14.49 6.21 10.67
C ARG A 123 15.54 7.31 10.70
N SER A 124 16.46 7.25 9.78
CA SER A 124 17.42 8.30 9.51
C SER A 124 17.00 9.10 8.29
N ALA A 125 15.69 9.29 8.11
CA ALA A 125 15.19 10.05 6.97
C ALA A 125 15.95 11.35 6.87
N PRO A 126 16.39 11.69 5.68
CA PRO A 126 17.07 12.94 5.45
C PRO A 126 16.18 14.09 5.94
N PRO A 127 16.76 15.20 6.39
CA PRO A 127 15.97 16.38 6.71
C PRO A 127 15.08 16.74 5.53
N LEU A 128 13.96 17.41 5.78
CA LEU A 128 12.99 17.78 4.74
C LEU A 128 13.64 18.46 3.54
N THR A 129 14.75 19.15 3.76
CA THR A 129 15.53 19.80 2.69
C THR A 129 16.19 18.80 1.72
N ALA A 130 16.46 17.59 2.16
CA ALA A 130 17.07 16.55 1.33
C ALA A 130 16.04 15.72 0.55
N LEU A 131 14.75 15.99 0.72
CA LEU A 131 13.68 15.38 -0.07
C LEU A 131 13.57 16.00 -1.48
N LYS A 132 14.37 17.01 -1.75
CA LYS A 132 14.46 17.62 -3.07
C LYS A 132 14.89 16.56 -4.09
N GLY A 133 14.08 16.34 -5.11
CA GLY A 133 14.32 15.28 -6.10
C GLY A 133 13.50 14.01 -5.86
N TYR A 134 12.87 13.89 -4.70
CA TYR A 134 11.92 12.81 -4.43
C TYR A 134 10.48 13.27 -4.61
N TYR A 135 9.62 12.31 -4.82
CA TYR A 135 8.19 12.53 -4.92
C TYR A 135 7.52 11.94 -3.69
N MET A 136 6.90 12.77 -2.87
CA MET A 136 6.08 12.27 -1.77
C MET A 136 4.68 12.02 -2.29
N LEU A 137 4.33 10.75 -2.40
CA LEU A 137 3.03 10.30 -2.87
C LEU A 137 2.00 10.33 -1.75
N ARG A 138 0.82 10.81 -2.09
CA ARG A 138 -0.42 10.57 -1.33
C ARG A 138 -1.40 9.87 -2.24
N VAL A 139 -2.00 8.78 -1.77
CA VAL A 139 -3.12 8.14 -2.46
C VAL A 139 -4.34 8.25 -1.56
N ASP A 140 -5.30 9.04 -2.00
CA ASP A 140 -6.60 9.12 -1.35
C ASP A 140 -7.43 7.91 -1.77
N VAL A 141 -7.80 7.09 -0.80
CA VAL A 141 -8.48 5.82 -1.04
C VAL A 141 -9.95 6.07 -1.34
N GLU A 142 -10.41 5.55 -2.49
CA GLU A 142 -11.81 5.59 -2.88
C GLU A 142 -12.52 4.29 -2.52
N GLU A 143 -11.84 3.15 -2.68
CA GLU A 143 -12.38 1.85 -2.35
C GLU A 143 -11.28 0.97 -1.74
N LEU A 144 -11.61 0.26 -0.69
CA LEU A 144 -10.68 -0.62 0.02
C LEU A 144 -11.38 -1.94 0.33
N THR A 145 -10.96 -3.00 -0.33
CA THR A 145 -11.55 -4.33 -0.19
C THR A 145 -10.49 -5.38 0.05
N GLY A 146 -10.88 -6.53 0.54
CA GLY A 146 -9.95 -7.61 0.75
C GLY A 146 -10.59 -8.98 0.65
N THR A 147 -9.77 -9.97 0.37
CA THR A 147 -10.15 -11.37 0.29
C THR A 147 -9.16 -12.24 1.05
N ALA A 148 -9.66 -13.34 1.55
CA ALA A 148 -8.86 -14.40 2.12
C ALA A 148 -9.05 -15.67 1.29
N ARG A 149 -8.00 -16.43 1.12
CA ARG A 149 -8.04 -17.69 0.40
C ARG A 149 -7.24 -18.75 1.12
N HIS A 150 -7.75 -19.96 1.11
CA HIS A 150 -7.07 -21.13 1.61
C HIS A 150 -6.70 -22.03 0.44
N GLN A 151 -5.43 -22.46 0.40
CA GLN A 151 -4.98 -23.37 -0.65
C GLN A 151 -5.53 -24.77 -0.40
N LEU A 152 -6.00 -25.40 -1.46
CA LEU A 152 -6.36 -26.82 -1.42
C LEU A 152 -5.11 -27.67 -1.10
N THR A 153 -5.26 -28.55 -0.16
CA THR A 153 -4.22 -29.54 0.15
C THR A 153 -4.29 -30.70 -0.81
#